data_8349060f12776ad75c1b5fa48f0c8b32
#
_entry.id   8349060f12776ad75c1b5fa48f0c8b32
#
_cell.length_a   1.000
_cell.length_b   1.000
_cell.length_c   1.000
_cell.angle_alpha   90.00
_cell.angle_beta   90.00
_cell.angle_gamma   90.00
#
_symmetry.space_group_name_H-M   'P 1'
#
loop_
_entity.id
_entity.type
_entity.pdbx_description
1 polymer ?
#
loop_
_entity_poly.entity_id
_entity_poly.type
_entity_poly.pdbx_seq_one_letter_code
_entity_poly.pdbx_strand_id
1 'polypeptide(L)'
;MKKLLFALALLLLVAAPVGHSANFLHGSVACPGSGTAQLASVSTKASFIVAQSPLLPTPNAGRIHFGGSGVTTSGGVYILPGDSYSWPPEGNSAVFDLRQIYFACTVNSDIVTFDYVQ
;
A
#
# COMPACT_ATOMS: atom_id res chain seq x y z
N MET A 1 37.68 7.23 -39.14
CA MET A 1 37.25 7.98 -37.94
C MET A 1 35.76 8.36 -37.96
N LYS A 2 35.20 8.90 -39.04
CA LYS A 2 33.77 9.29 -39.10
C LYS A 2 32.77 8.14 -38.88
N LYS A 3 33.10 6.93 -39.37
CA LYS A 3 32.24 5.74 -39.21
C LYS A 3 32.23 5.17 -37.76
N LEU A 4 33.33 5.38 -37.02
CA LEU A 4 33.45 4.92 -35.63
C LEU A 4 32.65 5.82 -34.67
N LEU A 5 32.60 7.09 -34.94
CA LEU A 5 31.81 8.07 -34.17
C LEU A 5 30.29 7.83 -34.33
N PHE A 6 29.84 7.41 -35.51
CA PHE A 6 28.44 7.11 -35.75
C PHE A 6 27.99 5.83 -35.01
N ALA A 7 28.86 4.82 -34.94
CA ALA A 7 28.57 3.58 -34.20
C ALA A 7 28.54 3.82 -32.68
N LEU A 8 29.40 4.70 -32.16
CA LEU A 8 29.43 5.06 -30.75
C LEU A 8 28.18 5.89 -30.33
N ALA A 9 27.71 6.79 -31.20
CA ALA A 9 26.48 7.57 -30.98
C ALA A 9 25.23 6.67 -31.00
N LEU A 10 25.18 5.65 -31.86
CA LEU A 10 24.09 4.71 -31.92
C LEU A 10 24.06 3.79 -30.70
N LEU A 11 25.21 3.42 -30.16
CA LEU A 11 25.31 2.58 -28.95
C LEU A 11 24.86 3.32 -27.69
N LEU A 12 25.07 4.64 -27.62
CA LEU A 12 24.61 5.49 -26.51
C LEU A 12 23.10 5.71 -26.52
N LEU A 13 22.43 5.61 -27.68
CA LEU A 13 20.97 5.76 -27.76
C LEU A 13 20.21 4.52 -27.25
N VAL A 14 20.85 3.34 -27.23
CA VAL A 14 20.21 2.08 -26.77
C VAL A 14 20.27 1.92 -25.24
N ALA A 15 21.09 2.71 -24.56
CA ALA A 15 21.26 2.65 -23.11
C ALA A 15 20.43 3.69 -22.34
N ALA A 16 19.37 4.24 -22.93
CA ALA A 16 18.43 5.04 -22.17
C ALA A 16 17.76 4.17 -21.12
N PRO A 17 17.85 4.49 -19.83
CA PRO A 17 17.17 3.70 -18.81
C PRO A 17 15.68 3.74 -19.11
N VAL A 18 15.07 2.57 -19.23
CA VAL A 18 13.61 2.45 -19.29
C VAL A 18 13.10 2.96 -17.96
N GLY A 19 12.60 4.18 -17.94
CA GLY A 19 12.00 4.77 -16.76
C GLY A 19 10.80 3.92 -16.34
N HIS A 20 10.87 3.27 -15.20
CA HIS A 20 9.71 2.61 -14.62
C HIS A 20 8.81 3.71 -14.07
N SER A 21 7.65 3.90 -14.71
CA SER A 21 6.62 4.78 -14.16
C SER A 21 5.99 4.08 -12.95
N ALA A 22 6.04 4.72 -11.78
CA ALA A 22 5.30 4.25 -10.62
C ALA A 22 3.80 4.47 -10.85
N ASN A 23 2.99 3.43 -10.64
CA ASN A 23 1.54 3.53 -10.69
C ASN A 23 1.00 3.76 -9.28
N PHE A 24 0.29 4.88 -9.09
CA PHE A 24 -0.49 5.12 -7.88
C PHE A 24 -1.88 4.50 -8.04
N LEU A 25 -2.25 3.66 -7.10
CA LEU A 25 -3.50 2.92 -7.10
C LEU A 25 -4.22 3.12 -5.78
N HIS A 26 -5.54 3.01 -5.79
CA HIS A 26 -6.41 3.21 -4.63
C HIS A 26 -7.28 1.97 -4.40
N GLY A 27 -7.56 1.66 -3.13
CA GLY A 27 -8.47 0.61 -2.74
C GLY A 27 -9.29 0.98 -1.50
N SER A 28 -10.35 0.22 -1.28
CA SER A 28 -11.20 0.35 -0.10
C SER A 28 -11.74 -1.02 0.30
N VAL A 29 -11.72 -1.33 1.59
CA VAL A 29 -12.24 -2.58 2.14
C VAL A 29 -13.10 -2.27 3.36
N ALA A 30 -14.31 -2.84 3.39
CA ALA A 30 -15.18 -2.74 4.55
C ALA A 30 -14.62 -3.55 5.74
N CYS A 31 -14.86 -3.07 6.94
CA CYS A 31 -14.51 -3.79 8.15
C CYS A 31 -15.32 -5.09 8.25
N PRO A 32 -14.67 -6.21 8.62
CA PRO A 32 -15.38 -7.47 8.81
C PRO A 32 -16.29 -7.39 10.04
N GLY A 33 -17.41 -8.10 9.99
CA GLY A 33 -18.33 -8.18 11.13
C GLY A 33 -17.73 -8.90 12.35
N SER A 34 -16.70 -9.73 12.11
CA SER A 34 -15.88 -10.39 13.13
C SER A 34 -14.59 -10.88 12.50
N GLY A 35 -13.53 -11.04 13.30
CA GLY A 35 -12.24 -11.53 12.84
C GLY A 35 -11.43 -10.47 12.08
N THR A 36 -10.77 -10.91 11.03
CA THR A 36 -9.85 -10.07 10.24
C THR A 36 -10.21 -10.07 8.76
N ALA A 37 -9.85 -9.00 8.06
CA ALA A 37 -9.84 -8.92 6.61
C ALA A 37 -8.45 -8.58 6.09
N GLN A 38 -8.21 -8.79 4.80
CA GLN A 38 -6.98 -8.43 4.10
C GLN A 38 -7.20 -7.14 3.30
N LEU A 39 -6.15 -6.35 3.10
CA LEU A 39 -6.22 -5.16 2.22
C LEU A 39 -6.48 -5.55 0.76
N ALA A 40 -6.03 -6.73 0.32
CA ALA A 40 -6.34 -7.27 -1.00
C ALA A 40 -6.65 -8.76 -0.93
N SER A 41 -7.56 -9.23 -1.77
CA SER A 41 -7.92 -10.65 -1.89
C SER A 41 -6.93 -11.45 -2.73
N VAL A 42 -6.18 -10.78 -3.60
CA VAL A 42 -5.14 -11.37 -4.46
C VAL A 42 -3.77 -10.81 -4.11
N SER A 43 -2.71 -11.55 -4.43
CA SER A 43 -1.34 -11.07 -4.23
C SER A 43 -1.11 -9.80 -5.06
N THR A 44 -0.86 -8.71 -4.37
CA THR A 44 -0.66 -7.38 -4.95
C THR A 44 0.60 -6.77 -4.34
N LYS A 45 1.67 -6.71 -5.12
CA LYS A 45 2.95 -6.18 -4.65
C LYS A 45 2.95 -4.67 -4.70
N ALA A 46 3.46 -4.03 -3.66
CA ALA A 46 3.61 -2.59 -3.56
C ALA A 46 4.91 -2.22 -2.86
N SER A 47 5.54 -1.14 -3.31
CA SER A 47 6.74 -0.57 -2.69
C SER A 47 6.42 0.45 -1.59
N PHE A 48 5.20 0.99 -1.61
CA PHE A 48 4.70 1.93 -0.63
C PHE A 48 3.18 1.76 -0.48
N ILE A 49 2.68 1.81 0.73
CA ILE A 49 1.26 1.68 1.07
C ILE A 49 0.94 2.69 2.16
N VAL A 50 -0.16 3.41 2.01
CA VAL A 50 -0.76 4.23 3.07
C VAL A 50 -2.19 3.74 3.30
N ALA A 51 -2.48 3.23 4.48
CA ALA A 51 -3.84 2.91 4.88
C ALA A 51 -4.41 4.03 5.76
N GLN A 52 -5.68 4.34 5.58
CA GLN A 52 -6.35 5.45 6.21
C GLN A 52 -7.68 5.02 6.83
N SER A 53 -8.01 5.66 7.95
CA SER A 53 -9.33 5.59 8.57
C SER A 53 -10.10 6.87 8.22
N PRO A 54 -10.98 6.86 7.20
CA PRO A 54 -11.58 8.07 6.66
C PRO A 54 -12.52 8.78 7.64
N LEU A 55 -12.58 10.12 7.50
CA LEU A 55 -13.55 10.98 8.19
C LEU A 55 -14.74 11.36 7.30
N LEU A 56 -14.59 11.28 5.96
CA LEU A 56 -15.60 11.71 5.00
C LEU A 56 -15.80 10.65 3.91
N PRO A 57 -17.00 10.53 3.32
CA PRO A 57 -18.24 11.27 3.64
C PRO A 57 -18.91 10.83 4.95
N THR A 58 -18.61 9.60 5.41
CA THR A 58 -19.08 9.06 6.69
C THR A 58 -17.85 8.72 7.52
N PRO A 59 -17.66 9.35 8.69
CA PRO A 59 -16.50 9.07 9.52
C PRO A 59 -16.54 7.63 10.06
N ASN A 60 -15.40 7.00 10.13
CA ASN A 60 -15.21 5.82 10.94
C ASN A 60 -15.44 6.15 12.41
N ALA A 61 -15.93 5.19 13.19
CA ALA A 61 -16.27 5.38 14.60
C ALA A 61 -15.28 4.69 15.54
N GLY A 62 -14.58 3.68 15.07
CA GLY A 62 -13.71 2.85 15.87
C GLY A 62 -12.24 2.86 15.45
N ARG A 63 -11.47 2.02 16.12
CA ARG A 63 -10.07 1.78 15.81
C ARG A 63 -9.95 0.72 14.73
N ILE A 64 -8.93 0.89 13.89
CA ILE A 64 -8.51 -0.11 12.91
C ILE A 64 -7.13 -0.59 13.32
N HIS A 65 -6.99 -1.88 13.58
CA HIS A 65 -5.75 -2.54 13.97
C HIS A 65 -5.17 -3.28 12.77
N PHE A 66 -3.88 -3.06 12.46
CA PHE A 66 -3.17 -3.71 11.37
C PHE A 66 -2.11 -4.66 11.89
N GLY A 67 -1.87 -5.72 11.12
CA GLY A 67 -0.84 -6.72 11.44
C GLY A 67 -0.84 -7.88 10.44
N GLY A 68 -0.27 -9.02 10.88
CA GLY A 68 -0.37 -10.28 10.18
C GLY A 68 -1.74 -10.97 10.40
N SER A 69 -1.87 -12.20 9.94
CA SER A 69 -3.13 -12.98 9.99
C SER A 69 -3.70 -13.21 11.41
N GLY A 70 -2.90 -12.99 12.44
CA GLY A 70 -3.33 -13.10 13.86
C GLY A 70 -3.69 -11.76 14.50
N VAL A 71 -3.82 -10.67 13.75
CA VAL A 71 -4.18 -9.36 14.32
C VAL A 71 -5.58 -9.41 14.95
N THR A 72 -5.75 -8.71 16.07
CA THR A 72 -7.01 -8.59 16.78
C THR A 72 -7.31 -7.14 17.11
N THR A 73 -8.51 -6.84 17.60
CA THR A 73 -8.89 -5.50 18.05
C THR A 73 -8.20 -5.04 19.35
N SER A 74 -7.32 -5.88 19.91
CA SER A 74 -6.50 -5.56 21.08
C SER A 74 -4.99 -5.68 20.83
N GLY A 75 -4.57 -5.95 19.57
CA GLY A 75 -3.15 -6.11 19.21
C GLY A 75 -2.83 -5.48 17.86
N GLY A 76 -1.53 -5.38 17.56
CA GLY A 76 -1.04 -4.76 16.33
C GLY A 76 -0.89 -3.24 16.42
N VAL A 77 -0.52 -2.62 15.30
CA VAL A 77 -0.55 -1.16 15.15
C VAL A 77 -1.98 -0.73 14.91
N TYR A 78 -2.45 0.33 15.55
CA TYR A 78 -3.80 0.84 15.30
C TYR A 78 -3.80 2.31 14.90
N ILE A 79 -4.85 2.69 14.18
CA ILE A 79 -5.17 4.07 13.81
C ILE A 79 -6.57 4.44 14.33
N LEU A 80 -6.75 5.71 14.64
CA LEU A 80 -8.04 6.32 15.01
C LEU A 80 -8.74 6.87 13.76
N PRO A 81 -10.03 7.19 13.83
CA PRO A 81 -10.72 7.91 12.76
C PRO A 81 -9.96 9.19 12.36
N GLY A 82 -9.67 9.34 11.07
CA GLY A 82 -8.88 10.44 10.53
C GLY A 82 -7.37 10.20 10.45
N ASP A 83 -6.85 9.15 11.09
CA ASP A 83 -5.44 8.80 11.05
C ASP A 83 -5.08 7.94 9.84
N SER A 84 -3.78 7.84 9.60
CA SER A 84 -3.20 6.98 8.58
C SER A 84 -1.97 6.23 9.11
N TYR A 85 -1.63 5.11 8.47
CA TYR A 85 -0.41 4.36 8.72
C TYR A 85 0.22 3.93 7.40
N SER A 86 1.54 4.03 7.29
CA SER A 86 2.27 3.72 6.06
C SER A 86 3.23 2.53 6.21
N TRP A 87 3.42 1.80 5.12
CA TRP A 87 4.44 0.78 4.95
C TRP A 87 5.31 1.11 3.73
N PRO A 88 6.66 1.08 3.81
CA PRO A 88 7.44 0.89 5.03
C PRO A 88 7.32 2.11 5.94
N PRO A 89 7.56 1.95 7.25
CA PRO A 89 7.89 3.08 8.09
C PRO A 89 9.14 3.75 7.52
N GLU A 90 9.26 5.05 7.68
CA GLU A 90 10.29 5.89 7.06
C GLU A 90 11.68 5.25 7.02
N GLY A 91 12.33 5.31 5.85
CA GLY A 91 13.73 4.92 5.65
C GLY A 91 13.99 3.49 5.20
N ASN A 92 12.99 2.65 5.03
CA ASN A 92 13.13 1.30 4.51
C ASN A 92 12.62 1.18 3.08
N SER A 93 13.38 0.49 2.21
CA SER A 93 12.89 0.03 0.92
C SER A 93 12.52 -1.45 1.03
N ALA A 94 11.23 -1.77 0.93
CA ALA A 94 10.74 -3.14 0.94
C ALA A 94 9.58 -3.26 -0.04
N VAL A 95 9.35 -4.48 -0.53
CA VAL A 95 8.16 -4.79 -1.32
C VAL A 95 7.20 -5.55 -0.42
N PHE A 96 5.99 -5.04 -0.29
CA PHE A 96 4.91 -5.61 0.51
C PHE A 96 3.90 -6.28 -0.40
N ASP A 97 3.22 -7.30 0.13
CA ASP A 97 2.05 -7.88 -0.50
C ASP A 97 0.81 -7.47 0.30
N LEU A 98 -0.10 -6.70 -0.31
CA LEU A 98 -1.32 -6.23 0.36
C LEU A 98 -2.16 -7.39 0.89
N ARG A 99 -2.08 -8.57 0.27
CA ARG A 99 -2.76 -9.78 0.77
C ARG A 99 -2.21 -10.27 2.11
N GLN A 100 -0.98 -9.90 2.48
CA GLN A 100 -0.35 -10.28 3.76
C GLN A 100 -0.59 -9.24 4.86
N ILE A 101 -1.23 -8.10 4.53
CA ILE A 101 -1.61 -7.08 5.50
C ILE A 101 -3.05 -7.32 5.89
N TYR A 102 -3.25 -7.70 7.15
CA TYR A 102 -4.55 -7.96 7.75
C TYR A 102 -4.95 -6.80 8.64
N PHE A 103 -6.24 -6.61 8.80
CA PHE A 103 -6.77 -5.63 9.73
C PHE A 103 -8.00 -6.18 10.47
N ALA A 104 -8.22 -5.64 11.67
CA ALA A 104 -9.37 -5.90 12.52
C ALA A 104 -9.93 -4.56 13.01
N CYS A 105 -11.25 -4.43 13.01
CA CYS A 105 -11.94 -3.20 13.37
C CYS A 105 -12.75 -3.36 14.65
N THR A 106 -12.80 -2.32 15.46
CA THR A 106 -13.66 -2.30 16.65
C THR A 106 -15.12 -1.99 16.31
N VAL A 107 -15.39 -1.45 15.12
CA VAL A 107 -16.74 -1.15 14.62
C VAL A 107 -16.94 -1.71 13.21
N ASN A 108 -17.99 -2.48 13.01
CA ASN A 108 -18.25 -3.23 11.77
C ASN A 108 -18.64 -2.36 10.58
N SER A 109 -19.15 -1.16 10.81
CA SER A 109 -19.54 -0.23 9.75
C SER A 109 -18.39 0.62 9.21
N ASP A 110 -17.22 0.52 9.84
CA ASP A 110 -16.04 1.25 9.42
C ASP A 110 -15.46 0.70 8.13
N ILE A 111 -14.63 1.50 7.45
CA ILE A 111 -13.93 1.11 6.24
C ILE A 111 -12.44 1.47 6.35
N VAL A 112 -11.61 0.72 5.65
CA VAL A 112 -10.21 1.05 5.41
C VAL A 112 -10.08 1.50 3.98
N THR A 113 -9.55 2.69 3.75
CA THR A 113 -9.07 3.12 2.44
C THR A 113 -7.57 3.03 2.40
N PHE A 114 -6.99 2.77 1.23
CA PHE A 114 -5.55 2.69 1.10
C PHE A 114 -5.10 3.09 -0.30
N ASP A 115 -3.98 3.78 -0.34
CA ASP A 115 -3.26 4.12 -1.56
C ASP A 115 -1.95 3.35 -1.59
N TYR A 116 -1.51 2.92 -2.76
CA TYR A 116 -0.28 2.15 -2.90
C TYR A 116 0.42 2.40 -4.24
N VAL A 117 1.71 2.12 -4.27
CA VAL A 117 2.59 2.27 -5.44
C VAL A 117 3.11 0.90 -5.87
N GLN A 118 2.87 0.55 -7.13
CA GLN A 118 3.43 -0.63 -7.80
C GLN A 118 4.66 -0.28 -8.64
#